data_b3a7727ee510ebae615b8e9536b083e1
#
_entry.id   b3a7727ee510ebae615b8e9536b083e1
#
_cell.length_a   1.000
_cell.length_b   1.000
_cell.length_c   1.000
_cell.angle_alpha   90.00
_cell.angle_beta   90.00
_cell.angle_gamma   90.00
#
_symmetry.space_group_name_H-M   'P 1'
#
loop_
_entity.id
_entity.type
_entity.pdbx_description
1 polymer ?
#
loop_
_entity_poly.entity_id
_entity_poly.type
_entity_poly.pdbx_seq_one_letter_code
_entity_poly.pdbx_strand_id
1 'polypeptide(L)'
;MDKFEELEKKEIFKNEHIKVFSRKLKLPNNKIVDWTFTVKRDAVGVAAVFEDDTILLVKQYRPAVNMVTLEIPAGLLEKDECPMNAALRELEEETGYRANKIEKICEYFMSPGMSAGKFYLYYAEDLVKTQQNLDEDEFVVVEKDSLKTISIDSLSDGKSIIAVEYAKKKRRIL
;
A
#
# COMPACT_ATOMS: atom_id res chain seq x y z
N MET A 1 28.34 1.55 -10.37
CA MET A 1 28.22 0.55 -9.27
C MET A 1 28.80 -0.75 -9.80
N ASP A 2 29.72 -1.37 -9.08
CA ASP A 2 30.34 -2.63 -9.47
C ASP A 2 29.28 -3.74 -9.59
N LYS A 3 29.57 -4.74 -10.42
CA LYS A 3 28.60 -5.76 -10.80
C LYS A 3 28.41 -6.79 -9.70
N PHE A 4 27.16 -6.96 -9.26
CA PHE A 4 26.71 -8.12 -8.48
C PHE A 4 26.39 -9.26 -9.45
N GLU A 5 26.85 -10.47 -9.16
CA GLU A 5 26.61 -11.66 -9.97
C GLU A 5 25.68 -12.61 -9.21
N GLU A 6 24.49 -12.89 -9.78
CA GLU A 6 23.59 -13.90 -9.22
C GLU A 6 24.11 -15.29 -9.58
N LEU A 7 24.46 -16.08 -8.58
CA LEU A 7 24.93 -17.46 -8.71
C LEU A 7 23.80 -18.46 -8.62
N GLU A 8 22.82 -18.19 -7.73
CA GLU A 8 21.69 -19.08 -7.49
C GLU A 8 20.50 -18.26 -6.92
N LYS A 9 19.29 -18.66 -7.29
CA LYS A 9 18.04 -18.22 -6.64
C LYS A 9 17.20 -19.44 -6.32
N LYS A 10 16.83 -19.60 -5.04
CA LYS A 10 16.06 -20.74 -4.54
C LYS A 10 14.84 -20.29 -3.76
N GLU A 11 13.67 -20.85 -4.05
CA GLU A 11 12.49 -20.72 -3.20
C GLU A 11 12.68 -21.60 -1.96
N ILE A 12 12.63 -21.00 -0.76
CA ILE A 12 12.84 -21.67 0.52
C ILE A 12 11.57 -21.82 1.34
N PHE A 13 10.53 -21.02 1.04
CA PHE A 13 9.21 -21.12 1.65
C PHE A 13 8.15 -20.52 0.71
N LYS A 14 6.94 -21.11 0.71
CA LYS A 14 5.78 -20.59 -0.02
C LYS A 14 4.50 -20.99 0.70
N ASN A 15 3.57 -20.03 0.80
CA ASN A 15 2.15 -20.26 1.08
C ASN A 15 1.29 -19.39 0.13
N GLU A 16 0.01 -19.25 0.40
CA GLU A 16 -0.93 -18.45 -0.41
C GLU A 16 -0.59 -16.95 -0.42
N HIS A 17 -0.03 -16.42 0.69
CA HIS A 17 0.20 -14.99 0.87
C HIS A 17 1.63 -14.54 0.58
N ILE A 18 2.62 -15.42 0.74
CA ILE A 18 4.04 -15.03 0.69
C ILE A 18 4.90 -16.12 0.09
N LYS A 19 5.91 -15.69 -0.69
CA LYS A 19 7.05 -16.53 -1.11
C LYS A 19 8.32 -15.96 -0.53
N VAL A 20 9.19 -16.83 -0.04
CA VAL A 20 10.51 -16.48 0.49
C VAL A 20 11.58 -17.14 -0.35
N PHE A 21 12.54 -16.34 -0.79
CA PHE A 21 13.67 -16.78 -1.62
C PHE A 21 14.99 -16.54 -0.90
N SER A 22 15.94 -17.45 -1.11
CA SER A 22 17.36 -17.19 -0.91
C SER A 22 18.00 -16.87 -2.25
N ARG A 23 18.87 -15.87 -2.29
CA ARG A 23 19.67 -15.49 -3.46
C ARG A 23 21.15 -15.49 -3.09
N LYS A 24 21.91 -16.38 -3.72
CA LYS A 24 23.37 -16.44 -3.59
C LYS A 24 24.00 -15.47 -4.57
N LEU A 25 24.77 -14.52 -4.05
CA LEU A 25 25.39 -13.46 -4.83
C LEU A 25 26.90 -13.47 -4.62
N LYS A 26 27.63 -13.27 -5.71
CA LYS A 26 29.02 -12.85 -5.66
C LYS A 26 29.08 -11.34 -5.68
N LEU A 27 29.65 -10.77 -4.63
CA LEU A 27 29.80 -9.33 -4.45
C LEU A 27 30.98 -8.80 -5.30
N PRO A 28 31.07 -7.47 -5.56
CA PRO A 28 32.19 -6.86 -6.29
C PRO A 28 33.56 -7.15 -5.70
N ASN A 29 33.67 -7.41 -4.40
CA ASN A 29 34.89 -7.82 -3.70
C ASN A 29 35.18 -9.34 -3.76
N ASN A 30 34.47 -10.09 -4.62
CA ASN A 30 34.52 -11.55 -4.78
C ASN A 30 33.97 -12.36 -3.59
N LYS A 31 33.46 -11.73 -2.53
CA LYS A 31 32.80 -12.46 -1.43
C LYS A 31 31.48 -13.04 -1.90
N ILE A 32 31.16 -14.28 -1.46
CA ILE A 32 29.89 -14.93 -1.73
C ILE A 32 29.02 -14.79 -0.47
N VAL A 33 27.77 -14.39 -0.66
CA VAL A 33 26.78 -14.20 0.40
C VAL A 33 25.43 -14.78 -0.01
N ASP A 34 24.64 -15.21 0.95
CA ASP A 34 23.22 -15.60 0.77
C ASP A 34 22.33 -14.51 1.38
N TRP A 35 21.43 -13.95 0.56
CA TRP A 35 20.46 -12.98 0.99
C TRP A 35 19.05 -13.53 0.85
N THR A 36 18.27 -13.44 1.93
CA THR A 36 16.88 -13.85 1.96
C THR A 36 15.97 -12.64 1.73
N PHE A 37 14.95 -12.82 0.91
CA PHE A 37 13.96 -11.79 0.63
C PHE A 37 12.59 -12.42 0.37
N THR A 38 11.55 -11.59 0.50
CA THR A 38 10.16 -11.98 0.25
C THR A 38 9.68 -11.46 -1.10
N VAL A 39 8.79 -12.20 -1.72
CA VAL A 39 8.00 -11.74 -2.86
C VAL A 39 6.53 -11.79 -2.46
N LYS A 40 5.89 -10.64 -2.47
CA LYS A 40 4.46 -10.46 -2.26
C LYS A 40 3.84 -9.92 -3.54
N ARG A 41 2.52 -10.03 -3.66
CA ARG A 41 1.78 -9.32 -4.71
C ARG A 41 1.99 -7.81 -4.55
N ASP A 42 1.91 -7.10 -5.66
CA ASP A 42 1.87 -5.65 -5.64
C ASP A 42 0.58 -5.17 -4.97
N ALA A 43 0.59 -3.95 -4.47
CA ALA A 43 -0.51 -3.38 -3.73
C ALA A 43 -0.83 -1.95 -4.19
N VAL A 44 -2.03 -1.51 -3.91
CA VAL A 44 -2.52 -0.16 -4.17
C VAL A 44 -3.02 0.50 -2.90
N GLY A 45 -3.08 1.83 -2.90
CA GLY A 45 -3.74 2.60 -1.86
C GLY A 45 -4.25 3.92 -2.39
N VAL A 46 -5.27 4.46 -1.74
CA VAL A 46 -5.99 5.65 -2.21
C VAL A 46 -6.13 6.70 -1.12
N ALA A 47 -5.59 7.90 -1.37
CA ALA A 47 -5.94 9.11 -0.64
C ALA A 47 -7.28 9.64 -1.18
N ALA A 48 -8.39 9.23 -0.62
CA ALA A 48 -9.74 9.61 -1.05
C ALA A 48 -10.25 10.81 -0.26
N VAL A 49 -10.42 11.95 -0.92
CA VAL A 49 -10.67 13.25 -0.28
C VAL A 49 -11.99 13.85 -0.76
N PHE A 50 -12.83 14.28 0.19
CA PHE A 50 -14.06 15.00 -0.07
C PHE A 50 -13.80 16.49 -0.37
N GLU A 51 -14.83 17.18 -0.86
CA GLU A 51 -14.75 18.62 -1.19
C GLU A 51 -14.46 19.50 0.03
N ASP A 52 -14.89 19.07 1.23
CA ASP A 52 -14.70 19.77 2.51
C ASP A 52 -13.33 19.53 3.17
N ASP A 53 -12.38 18.94 2.44
CA ASP A 53 -11.04 18.55 2.92
C ASP A 53 -11.06 17.40 3.95
N THR A 54 -12.13 16.62 4.00
CA THR A 54 -12.19 15.38 4.77
C THR A 54 -11.55 14.24 3.96
N ILE A 55 -10.71 13.42 4.60
CA ILE A 55 -10.09 12.23 4.01
C ILE A 55 -10.74 10.95 4.57
N LEU A 56 -10.96 9.96 3.70
CA LEU A 56 -11.35 8.61 4.12
C LEU A 56 -10.14 7.85 4.63
N LEU A 57 -10.32 7.22 5.77
CA LEU A 57 -9.37 6.33 6.42
C LEU A 57 -10.08 5.04 6.82
N VAL A 58 -9.30 4.02 7.13
CA VAL A 58 -9.78 2.74 7.62
C VAL A 58 -9.02 2.32 8.87
N LYS A 59 -9.75 1.73 9.83
CA LYS A 59 -9.15 1.00 10.96
C LYS A 59 -9.20 -0.48 10.67
N GLN A 60 -8.05 -1.15 10.77
CA GLN A 60 -7.92 -2.57 10.51
C GLN A 60 -6.93 -3.20 11.47
N TYR A 61 -7.22 -4.43 11.94
CA TYR A 61 -6.26 -5.19 12.73
C TYR A 61 -5.15 -5.75 11.83
N ARG A 62 -3.91 -5.49 12.18
CA ARG A 62 -2.72 -5.99 11.47
C ARG A 62 -1.97 -7.01 12.31
N PRO A 63 -2.11 -8.32 12.02
CA PRO A 63 -1.51 -9.40 12.81
C PRO A 63 0.01 -9.27 12.97
N ALA A 64 0.71 -8.80 11.95
CA ALA A 64 2.17 -8.68 11.98
C ALA A 64 2.70 -7.73 13.06
N VAL A 65 1.92 -6.71 13.41
CA VAL A 65 2.25 -5.74 14.47
C VAL A 65 1.35 -5.89 15.70
N ASN A 66 0.38 -6.81 15.65
CA ASN A 66 -0.56 -7.13 16.72
C ASN A 66 -1.32 -5.90 17.26
N MET A 67 -1.79 -5.04 16.35
CA MET A 67 -2.52 -3.83 16.72
C MET A 67 -3.54 -3.43 15.65
N VAL A 68 -4.51 -2.60 16.06
CA VAL A 68 -5.38 -1.89 15.12
C VAL A 68 -4.63 -0.67 14.60
N THR A 69 -4.57 -0.54 13.30
CA THR A 69 -3.88 0.56 12.60
C THR A 69 -4.90 1.50 11.97
N LEU A 70 -4.55 2.78 11.86
CA LEU A 70 -5.28 3.79 11.09
C LEU A 70 -4.52 4.03 9.78
N GLU A 71 -5.17 3.73 8.67
CA GLU A 71 -4.55 3.68 7.34
C GLU A 71 -5.45 4.33 6.28
N ILE A 72 -4.89 4.63 5.10
CA ILE A 72 -5.71 4.86 3.90
C ILE A 72 -6.26 3.52 3.39
N PRO A 73 -7.40 3.48 2.69
CA PRO A 73 -7.90 2.31 1.98
C PRO A 73 -6.81 1.72 1.06
N ALA A 74 -6.58 0.41 1.14
CA ALA A 74 -5.47 -0.22 0.44
C ALA A 74 -5.58 -1.75 0.39
N GLY A 75 -5.35 -2.34 -0.79
CA GLY A 75 -5.36 -3.79 -0.94
C GLY A 75 -4.42 -4.31 -2.01
N LEU A 76 -4.51 -5.58 -2.32
CA LEU A 76 -3.60 -6.27 -3.22
C LEU A 76 -4.13 -6.26 -4.66
N LEU A 77 -3.24 -6.09 -5.63
CA LEU A 77 -3.60 -6.30 -7.03
C LEU A 77 -4.01 -7.76 -7.26
N GLU A 78 -5.07 -7.96 -8.00
CA GLU A 78 -5.40 -9.26 -8.55
C GLU A 78 -4.47 -9.61 -9.72
N LYS A 79 -4.55 -10.87 -10.17
CA LYS A 79 -3.73 -11.32 -11.29
C LYS A 79 -4.13 -10.55 -12.56
N ASP A 80 -3.14 -9.95 -13.22
CA ASP A 80 -3.30 -9.20 -14.47
C ASP A 80 -4.19 -7.94 -14.35
N GLU A 81 -4.47 -7.47 -13.12
CA GLU A 81 -5.26 -6.28 -12.85
C GLU A 81 -4.45 -4.99 -13.09
N CYS A 82 -5.10 -4.00 -13.71
CA CYS A 82 -4.53 -2.66 -13.82
C CYS A 82 -4.51 -1.98 -12.44
N PRO A 83 -3.38 -1.40 -11.99
CA PRO A 83 -3.28 -0.78 -10.66
C PRO A 83 -4.33 0.31 -10.37
N MET A 84 -4.75 1.07 -11.38
CA MET A 84 -5.79 2.08 -11.21
C MET A 84 -7.17 1.44 -10.95
N ASN A 85 -7.49 0.33 -11.64
CA ASN A 85 -8.74 -0.39 -11.44
C ASN A 85 -8.76 -1.05 -10.04
N ALA A 86 -7.64 -1.65 -9.64
CA ALA A 86 -7.48 -2.18 -8.29
C ALA A 86 -7.71 -1.09 -7.23
N ALA A 87 -7.15 0.11 -7.43
CA ALA A 87 -7.32 1.22 -6.51
C ALA A 87 -8.79 1.66 -6.38
N LEU A 88 -9.54 1.69 -7.48
CA LEU A 88 -10.97 2.01 -7.47
C LEU A 88 -11.79 0.90 -6.80
N ARG A 89 -11.49 -0.37 -7.08
CA ARG A 89 -12.15 -1.54 -6.49
C ARG A 89 -11.93 -1.56 -4.97
N GLU A 90 -10.69 -1.49 -4.50
CA GLU A 90 -10.34 -1.51 -3.08
C GLU A 90 -10.97 -0.33 -2.31
N LEU A 91 -10.97 0.88 -2.91
CA LEU A 91 -11.65 2.02 -2.32
C LEU A 91 -13.14 1.73 -2.10
N GLU A 92 -13.81 1.17 -3.10
CA GLU A 92 -15.25 0.87 -3.02
C GLU A 92 -15.53 -0.26 -2.03
N GLU A 93 -14.78 -1.37 -2.11
CA GLU A 93 -14.94 -2.55 -1.25
C GLU A 93 -14.73 -2.20 0.23
N GLU A 94 -13.61 -1.55 0.57
CA GLU A 94 -13.27 -1.23 1.95
C GLU A 94 -14.10 -0.07 2.55
N THR A 95 -14.53 0.90 1.73
CA THR A 95 -15.13 2.12 2.27
C THR A 95 -16.61 2.34 1.90
N GLY A 96 -17.09 1.68 0.86
CA GLY A 96 -18.38 1.96 0.27
C GLY A 96 -18.43 3.35 -0.39
N TYR A 97 -17.32 3.81 -0.97
CA TYR A 97 -17.26 5.00 -1.80
C TYR A 97 -16.55 4.71 -3.11
N ARG A 98 -17.11 5.20 -4.21
CA ARG A 98 -16.49 5.20 -5.52
C ARG A 98 -16.02 6.60 -5.88
N ALA A 99 -14.90 6.72 -6.54
CA ALA A 99 -14.37 7.97 -7.02
C ALA A 99 -14.62 8.14 -8.53
N ASN A 100 -15.08 9.33 -8.94
CA ASN A 100 -15.20 9.68 -10.36
C ASN A 100 -13.90 10.28 -10.90
N LYS A 101 -13.02 10.78 -10.02
CA LYS A 101 -11.71 11.31 -10.40
C LYS A 101 -10.62 10.64 -9.58
N ILE A 102 -9.65 10.10 -10.28
CA ILE A 102 -8.47 9.43 -9.69
C ILE A 102 -7.23 9.77 -10.48
N GLU A 103 -6.12 10.02 -9.79
CA GLU A 103 -4.81 10.24 -10.40
C GLU A 103 -3.73 9.49 -9.62
N LYS A 104 -2.69 9.06 -10.32
CA LYS A 104 -1.53 8.41 -9.70
C LYS A 104 -0.66 9.45 -8.99
N ILE A 105 -0.35 9.20 -7.72
CA ILE A 105 0.63 9.98 -6.96
C ILE A 105 2.04 9.49 -7.29
N CYS A 106 2.31 8.21 -7.03
CA CYS A 106 3.63 7.60 -7.26
C CYS A 106 3.53 6.07 -7.26
N GLU A 107 4.65 5.43 -7.59
CA GLU A 107 4.89 4.00 -7.28
C GLU A 107 6.24 3.88 -6.57
N TYR A 108 6.36 2.92 -5.67
CA TYR A 108 7.57 2.68 -4.92
C TYR A 108 7.66 1.24 -4.39
N PHE A 109 8.84 0.83 -3.97
CA PHE A 109 9.02 -0.42 -3.22
C PHE A 109 8.84 -0.15 -1.73
N MET A 110 7.94 -0.88 -1.06
CA MET A 110 7.66 -0.69 0.37
C MET A 110 8.88 -0.96 1.25
N SER A 111 9.66 -1.97 0.92
CA SER A 111 10.86 -2.36 1.68
C SER A 111 11.88 -3.04 0.77
N PRO A 112 12.62 -2.28 -0.08
CA PRO A 112 13.48 -2.86 -1.14
C PRO A 112 14.64 -3.70 -0.60
N GLY A 113 14.99 -3.55 0.67
CA GLY A 113 16.00 -4.41 1.33
C GLY A 113 15.46 -5.79 1.73
N MET A 114 14.13 -6.00 1.72
CA MET A 114 13.53 -7.23 2.23
C MET A 114 12.42 -7.79 1.33
N SER A 115 11.75 -6.96 0.55
CA SER A 115 10.58 -7.34 -0.26
C SER A 115 10.64 -6.73 -1.65
N ALA A 116 10.22 -7.51 -2.66
CA ALA A 116 10.19 -7.07 -4.05
C ALA A 116 8.81 -6.52 -4.50
N GLY A 117 7.78 -6.53 -3.64
CA GLY A 117 6.46 -6.00 -3.99
C GLY A 117 6.45 -4.48 -4.14
N LYS A 118 5.80 -4.00 -5.19
CA LYS A 118 5.56 -2.57 -5.44
C LYS A 118 4.28 -2.11 -4.76
N PHE A 119 4.22 -0.82 -4.47
CA PHE A 119 3.03 -0.11 -4.02
C PHE A 119 2.70 1.02 -5.00
N TYR A 120 1.44 1.09 -5.44
CA TYR A 120 0.92 2.13 -6.30
C TYR A 120 -0.02 3.02 -5.50
N LEU A 121 0.31 4.30 -5.36
CA LEU A 121 -0.44 5.25 -4.57
C LEU A 121 -1.22 6.20 -5.47
N TYR A 122 -2.50 6.38 -5.15
CA TYR A 122 -3.43 7.23 -5.89
C TYR A 122 -4.06 8.30 -5.00
N TYR A 123 -4.45 9.40 -5.61
CA TYR A 123 -5.32 10.43 -5.04
C TYR A 123 -6.67 10.37 -5.75
N ALA A 124 -7.76 10.43 -4.98
CA ALA A 124 -9.11 10.37 -5.51
C ALA A 124 -9.99 11.47 -4.90
N GLU A 125 -10.87 12.01 -5.73
CA GLU A 125 -11.87 13.01 -5.37
C GLU A 125 -13.18 12.78 -6.12
N ASP A 126 -14.20 13.61 -5.89
CA ASP A 126 -15.53 13.43 -6.45
C ASP A 126 -16.11 12.07 -6.05
N LEU A 127 -16.20 11.88 -4.73
CA LEU A 127 -16.58 10.62 -4.09
C LEU A 127 -18.09 10.46 -4.03
N VAL A 128 -18.60 9.34 -4.51
CA VAL A 128 -20.00 8.97 -4.49
C VAL A 128 -20.22 7.80 -3.54
N LYS A 129 -21.18 7.92 -2.62
CA LYS A 129 -21.51 6.84 -1.69
C LYS A 129 -22.12 5.66 -2.42
N THR A 130 -21.57 4.47 -2.13
CA THR A 130 -22.04 3.15 -2.54
C THR A 130 -22.20 2.25 -1.31
N GLN A 131 -21.98 0.96 -1.46
CA GLN A 131 -22.03 -0.01 -0.37
C GLN A 131 -20.65 -0.65 -0.17
N GLN A 132 -20.21 -0.76 1.09
CA GLN A 132 -19.05 -1.53 1.48
C GLN A 132 -19.28 -3.02 1.19
N ASN A 133 -18.26 -3.71 0.69
CA ASN A 133 -18.32 -5.13 0.34
C ASN A 133 -16.99 -5.81 0.71
N LEU A 134 -16.84 -6.13 1.99
CA LEU A 134 -15.65 -6.78 2.54
C LEU A 134 -15.67 -8.28 2.29
N ASP A 135 -14.50 -8.89 2.19
CA ASP A 135 -14.34 -10.33 2.23
C ASP A 135 -14.73 -10.88 3.62
N GLU A 136 -15.06 -12.18 3.71
CA GLU A 136 -15.58 -12.79 4.96
C GLU A 136 -14.59 -12.71 6.14
N ASP A 137 -13.29 -12.61 5.87
CA ASP A 137 -12.21 -12.50 6.85
C ASP A 137 -11.67 -11.06 7.02
N GLU A 138 -12.28 -10.08 6.36
CA GLU A 138 -11.95 -8.67 6.48
C GLU A 138 -12.81 -7.95 7.51
N PHE A 139 -12.16 -7.26 8.44
CA PHE A 139 -12.79 -6.46 9.48
C PHE A 139 -12.25 -5.03 9.41
N VAL A 140 -12.89 -4.22 8.58
CA VAL A 140 -12.49 -2.84 8.29
C VAL A 140 -13.57 -1.88 8.78
N VAL A 141 -13.16 -0.88 9.57
CA VAL A 141 -14.03 0.21 10.03
C VAL A 141 -13.64 1.49 9.31
N VAL A 142 -14.60 2.09 8.62
CA VAL A 142 -14.38 3.35 7.89
C VAL A 142 -14.36 4.51 8.87
N GLU A 143 -13.31 5.33 8.77
CA GLU A 143 -13.15 6.57 9.54
C GLU A 143 -13.04 7.76 8.59
N LYS A 144 -13.31 8.94 9.11
CA LYS A 144 -13.13 10.21 8.41
C LYS A 144 -12.38 11.17 9.30
N ASP A 145 -11.41 11.85 8.74
CA ASP A 145 -10.67 12.89 9.47
C ASP A 145 -10.45 14.11 8.57
N SER A 146 -10.23 15.25 9.16
CA SER A 146 -9.96 16.48 8.42
C SER A 146 -8.48 16.60 8.09
N LEU A 147 -8.14 16.85 6.83
CA LEU A 147 -6.78 17.13 6.41
C LEU A 147 -6.16 18.33 7.16
N LYS A 148 -6.99 19.24 7.69
CA LYS A 148 -6.53 20.42 8.45
C LYS A 148 -6.01 20.09 9.84
N THR A 149 -6.51 19.02 10.43
CA THR A 149 -6.24 18.66 11.85
C THR A 149 -5.54 17.34 12.03
N ILE A 150 -5.61 16.43 11.03
CA ILE A 150 -4.97 15.12 11.14
C ILE A 150 -3.46 15.25 11.35
N SER A 151 -2.96 14.60 12.41
CA SER A 151 -1.53 14.46 12.65
C SER A 151 -0.99 13.23 11.92
N ILE A 152 0.20 13.36 11.33
CA ILE A 152 0.91 12.20 10.77
C ILE A 152 1.28 11.17 11.84
N ASP A 153 1.42 11.59 13.10
CA ASP A 153 1.71 10.69 14.22
C ASP A 153 0.55 9.75 14.57
N SER A 154 -0.67 10.07 14.11
CA SER A 154 -1.84 9.19 14.27
C SER A 154 -1.89 8.07 13.22
N LEU A 155 -1.10 8.17 12.14
CA LEU A 155 -1.05 7.21 11.05
C LEU A 155 -0.03 6.11 11.35
N SER A 156 -0.39 4.87 11.01
CA SER A 156 0.38 3.72 11.44
C SER A 156 1.42 3.25 10.41
N ASP A 157 1.39 3.79 9.18
CA ASP A 157 2.28 3.32 8.11
C ASP A 157 2.69 4.42 7.10
N GLY A 158 3.78 4.14 6.39
CA GLY A 158 4.38 5.10 5.46
C GLY A 158 3.50 5.44 4.26
N LYS A 159 2.67 4.51 3.75
CA LYS A 159 1.77 4.79 2.62
C LYS A 159 0.73 5.85 2.99
N SER A 160 0.18 5.74 4.20
CA SER A 160 -0.83 6.68 4.72
C SER A 160 -0.24 8.06 4.99
N ILE A 161 0.98 8.12 5.55
CA ILE A 161 1.71 9.38 5.73
C ILE A 161 1.95 10.07 4.40
N ILE A 162 2.48 9.37 3.38
CA ILE A 162 2.72 9.93 2.04
C ILE A 162 1.42 10.42 1.41
N ALA A 163 0.33 9.65 1.55
CA ALA A 163 -0.97 9.98 1.00
C ALA A 163 -1.57 11.25 1.61
N VAL A 164 -1.55 11.36 2.94
CA VAL A 164 -2.06 12.52 3.67
C VAL A 164 -1.25 13.77 3.36
N GLU A 165 0.08 13.68 3.36
CA GLU A 165 0.95 14.81 3.02
C GLU A 165 0.77 15.28 1.58
N TYR A 166 0.62 14.34 0.62
CA TYR A 166 0.28 14.68 -0.75
C TYR A 166 -1.07 15.39 -0.85
N ALA A 167 -2.11 14.87 -0.17
CA ALA A 167 -3.44 15.44 -0.16
C ALA A 167 -3.45 16.85 0.42
N LYS A 168 -2.77 17.09 1.56
CA LYS A 168 -2.61 18.43 2.15
C LYS A 168 -1.98 19.40 1.18
N LYS A 169 -0.88 19.02 0.53
CA LYS A 169 -0.19 19.84 -0.47
C LYS A 169 -1.09 20.15 -1.66
N LYS A 170 -1.80 19.16 -2.21
CA LYS A 170 -2.71 19.31 -3.34
C LYS A 170 -3.87 20.26 -3.03
N ARG A 171 -4.40 20.18 -1.81
CA ARG A 171 -5.49 21.03 -1.29
C ARG A 171 -5.00 22.37 -0.74
N ARG A 172 -3.70 22.65 -0.78
CA ARG A 172 -3.07 23.91 -0.29
C ARG A 172 -3.35 24.17 1.20
N ILE A 173 -3.35 23.11 2.01
CA ILE A 173 -3.59 23.16 3.46
C ILE A 173 -2.26 23.39 4.24
N LEU A 174 -1.12 23.15 3.60
CA LEU A 174 0.24 23.43 4.13
C LEU A 174 0.71 24.81 3.70
#